data_b3d4ad5181f13e96f9723dec888a16e8
#
_entry.id   b3d4ad5181f13e96f9723dec888a16e8
#
_cell.length_a   1.000
_cell.length_b   1.000
_cell.length_c   1.000
_cell.angle_alpha   90.00
_cell.angle_beta   90.00
_cell.angle_gamma   90.00
#
_symmetry.space_group_name_H-M   'P 1'
#
loop_
_entity.id
_entity.type
_entity.pdbx_description
1 polymer ?
#
loop_
_entity_poly.entity_id
_entity_poly.type
_entity_poly.pdbx_seq_one_letter_code
_entity_poly.pdbx_strand_id
1 'polypeptide(L)'
;EVIPELTYERFLDFHRKYYHPSNSYIYLYGDMNMEEKLRWLDEKYLSDFENEPVDSEIHLQKPFTEMKEVVQEYSIASEESEEDNTYLSYNKVIGTTLDEKLYLAFEILDYALLSAPGAPLKKALLDAGVGKDISGSYDNGVYQPIFSVISKNANVEQKEEFVRVIEDTLKDIVKNGINKKALRAGINYHEFRFREADFGNYPRGLMYGLQLFDSWLYDETKPFIHMQAIPTFEFLKEQVETGYFEELIQKYLLDNTHGSIVIIKPE
;
A
#
# COMPACT_ATOMS: atom_id res chain seq x y z
N GLU A 1 -3.51 8.98 -19.75
CA GLU A 1 -4.30 10.01 -20.48
C GLU A 1 -3.44 11.19 -20.95
N VAL A 2 -2.41 11.62 -20.19
CA VAL A 2 -1.54 12.75 -20.57
C VAL A 2 -0.42 12.38 -21.55
N ILE A 3 -0.14 11.10 -21.78
CA ILE A 3 0.95 10.66 -22.68
C ILE A 3 0.81 11.23 -24.09
N PRO A 4 -0.38 11.27 -24.72
CA PRO A 4 -0.53 11.87 -26.04
C PRO A 4 -0.28 13.38 -26.10
N GLU A 5 -0.31 14.06 -24.95
CA GLU A 5 -0.11 15.50 -24.82
C GLU A 5 1.35 15.89 -24.55
N LEU A 6 2.23 14.88 -24.31
CA LEU A 6 3.64 15.12 -24.07
C LEU A 6 4.34 15.55 -25.36
N THR A 7 5.02 16.70 -25.31
CA THR A 7 5.96 17.10 -26.37
C THR A 7 7.34 16.53 -26.10
N TYR A 8 8.15 16.42 -27.14
CA TYR A 8 9.55 15.98 -27.05
C TYR A 8 10.37 16.89 -26.12
N GLU A 9 10.17 18.20 -26.21
CA GLU A 9 10.85 19.18 -25.36
C GLU A 9 10.50 18.96 -23.89
N ARG A 10 9.21 18.78 -23.55
CA ARG A 10 8.74 18.54 -22.20
C ARG A 10 9.33 17.23 -21.62
N PHE A 11 9.42 16.21 -22.46
CA PHE A 11 10.05 14.93 -22.08
C PHE A 11 11.54 15.12 -21.74
N LEU A 12 12.28 15.84 -22.59
CA LEU A 12 13.70 16.12 -22.35
C LEU A 12 13.93 17.00 -21.13
N ASP A 13 13.07 18.01 -20.91
CA ASP A 13 13.19 18.91 -19.78
C ASP A 13 12.96 18.18 -18.45
N PHE A 14 11.97 17.25 -18.42
CA PHE A 14 11.76 16.38 -17.27
C PHE A 14 13.01 15.53 -16.99
N HIS A 15 13.58 14.91 -18.02
CA HIS A 15 14.79 14.12 -17.86
C HIS A 15 15.96 14.97 -17.34
N ARG A 16 16.24 16.13 -17.92
CA ARG A 16 17.31 17.03 -17.48
C ARG A 16 17.13 17.47 -16.03
N LYS A 17 15.88 17.75 -15.61
CA LYS A 17 15.55 18.24 -14.27
C LYS A 17 15.72 17.17 -13.19
N TYR A 18 15.29 15.95 -13.45
CA TYR A 18 15.16 14.94 -12.39
C TYR A 18 16.18 13.80 -12.45
N TYR A 19 16.77 13.53 -13.62
CA TYR A 19 17.74 12.45 -13.80
C TYR A 19 19.18 12.95 -13.62
N HIS A 20 19.47 13.34 -12.37
CA HIS A 20 20.79 13.78 -11.96
C HIS A 20 21.28 12.93 -10.77
N PRO A 21 22.61 12.62 -10.66
CA PRO A 21 23.13 11.82 -9.54
C PRO A 21 22.76 12.36 -8.16
N SER A 22 22.68 13.69 -8.00
CA SER A 22 22.25 14.33 -6.75
C SER A 22 20.77 14.04 -6.38
N ASN A 23 19.99 13.48 -7.30
CA ASN A 23 18.60 13.07 -7.11
C ASN A 23 18.46 11.55 -7.24
N SER A 24 19.44 10.78 -6.76
CA SER A 24 19.42 9.34 -6.87
C SER A 24 19.87 8.66 -5.59
N TYR A 25 19.32 7.47 -5.35
CA TYR A 25 19.80 6.55 -4.33
C TYR A 25 20.44 5.35 -5.03
N ILE A 26 21.65 4.97 -4.59
CA ILE A 26 22.39 3.84 -5.16
C ILE A 26 22.39 2.71 -4.16
N TYR A 27 21.82 1.57 -4.55
CA TYR A 27 21.79 0.36 -3.77
C TYR A 27 22.61 -0.74 -4.45
N LEU A 28 23.55 -1.32 -3.71
CA LEU A 28 24.39 -2.43 -4.15
C LEU A 28 24.19 -3.63 -3.23
N TYR A 29 23.94 -4.79 -3.81
CA TYR A 29 23.76 -6.04 -3.07
C TYR A 29 24.38 -7.22 -3.85
N GLY A 30 25.10 -8.08 -3.15
CA GLY A 30 25.65 -9.30 -3.72
C GLY A 30 27.09 -9.57 -3.28
N ASP A 31 27.61 -10.71 -3.75
CA ASP A 31 28.99 -11.10 -3.53
C ASP A 31 29.92 -10.36 -4.51
N MET A 32 30.40 -9.20 -4.09
CA MET A 32 31.27 -8.33 -4.89
C MET A 32 32.29 -7.60 -4.00
N ASN A 33 33.39 -7.18 -4.60
CA ASN A 33 34.30 -6.24 -3.95
C ASN A 33 33.64 -4.84 -3.94
N MET A 34 33.04 -4.49 -2.82
CA MET A 34 32.28 -3.25 -2.67
C MET A 34 33.15 -2.02 -2.87
N GLU A 35 34.38 -2.02 -2.35
CA GLU A 35 35.32 -0.91 -2.50
C GLU A 35 35.68 -0.65 -3.96
N GLU A 36 35.92 -1.72 -4.73
CA GLU A 36 36.16 -1.62 -6.18
C GLU A 36 34.96 -1.05 -6.93
N LYS A 37 33.73 -1.48 -6.57
CA LYS A 37 32.51 -0.99 -7.21
C LYS A 37 32.22 0.47 -6.88
N LEU A 38 32.40 0.87 -5.62
CA LEU A 38 32.25 2.27 -5.22
C LEU A 38 33.29 3.17 -5.92
N ARG A 39 34.56 2.73 -6.00
CA ARG A 39 35.58 3.46 -6.74
C ARG A 39 35.24 3.57 -8.21
N TRP A 40 34.78 2.50 -8.84
CA TRP A 40 34.35 2.51 -10.23
C TRP A 40 33.20 3.49 -10.50
N LEU A 41 32.18 3.50 -9.61
CA LEU A 41 31.06 4.43 -9.69
C LEU A 41 31.54 5.88 -9.59
N ASP A 42 32.42 6.16 -8.64
CA ASP A 42 32.99 7.50 -8.47
C ASP A 42 33.79 7.93 -9.71
N GLU A 43 34.83 7.17 -10.10
CA GLU A 43 35.76 7.52 -11.17
C GLU A 43 35.12 7.52 -12.58
N LYS A 44 34.09 6.70 -12.82
CA LYS A 44 33.51 6.52 -14.15
C LYS A 44 32.18 7.20 -14.37
N TYR A 45 31.58 7.70 -13.30
CA TYR A 45 30.24 8.31 -13.39
C TYR A 45 30.08 9.53 -12.50
N LEU A 46 30.23 9.40 -11.17
CA LEU A 46 29.87 10.48 -10.26
C LEU A 46 30.83 11.68 -10.36
N SER A 47 32.12 11.45 -10.65
CA SER A 47 33.14 12.51 -10.81
C SER A 47 32.86 13.46 -11.98
N ASP A 48 32.01 13.08 -12.92
CA ASP A 48 31.64 13.92 -14.07
C ASP A 48 30.53 14.94 -13.72
N PHE A 49 29.99 14.88 -12.49
CA PHE A 49 28.88 15.73 -12.05
C PHE A 49 29.25 16.55 -10.83
N GLU A 50 28.84 17.79 -10.81
CA GLU A 50 28.84 18.63 -9.61
C GLU A 50 27.59 18.35 -8.78
N ASN A 51 27.64 18.66 -7.48
CA ASN A 51 26.45 18.52 -6.62
C ASN A 51 25.43 19.61 -7.00
N GLU A 52 24.27 19.20 -7.49
CA GLU A 52 23.17 20.09 -7.88
C GLU A 52 21.92 19.74 -7.08
N PRO A 53 21.38 20.68 -6.27
CA PRO A 53 20.13 20.43 -5.55
C PRO A 53 18.96 20.27 -6.53
N VAL A 54 18.21 19.17 -6.40
CA VAL A 54 17.00 18.93 -7.20
C VAL A 54 15.79 19.01 -6.29
N ASP A 55 14.85 19.89 -6.64
CA ASP A 55 13.54 19.98 -5.97
C ASP A 55 12.65 18.82 -6.43
N SER A 56 12.74 17.70 -5.70
CA SER A 56 12.01 16.47 -5.95
C SER A 56 11.30 15.93 -4.71
N GLU A 57 11.17 16.74 -3.67
CA GLU A 57 10.51 16.33 -2.42
C GLU A 57 9.06 15.88 -2.67
N ILE A 58 8.72 14.72 -2.14
CA ILE A 58 7.35 14.19 -2.18
C ILE A 58 6.60 14.70 -0.95
N HIS A 59 5.67 15.62 -1.18
CA HIS A 59 4.86 16.19 -0.11
C HIS A 59 3.66 15.31 0.24
N LEU A 60 3.28 15.33 1.53
CA LEU A 60 2.07 14.66 1.98
C LEU A 60 0.83 15.31 1.37
N GLN A 61 -0.08 14.48 0.86
CA GLN A 61 -1.43 14.90 0.55
C GLN A 61 -2.14 15.30 1.85
N LYS A 62 -2.66 16.51 1.90
CA LYS A 62 -3.47 16.97 3.05
C LYS A 62 -4.73 16.11 3.17
N PRO A 63 -5.11 15.75 4.42
CA PRO A 63 -6.33 14.97 4.64
C PRO A 63 -7.56 15.63 4.00
N PHE A 64 -8.39 14.82 3.37
CA PHE A 64 -9.68 15.28 2.88
C PHE A 64 -10.63 15.55 4.05
N THR A 65 -11.48 16.55 3.94
CA THR A 65 -12.51 16.87 4.93
C THR A 65 -13.67 15.88 4.92
N GLU A 66 -13.85 15.20 3.79
CA GLU A 66 -14.83 14.13 3.55
C GLU A 66 -14.24 13.12 2.56
N MET A 67 -14.72 11.90 2.58
CA MET A 67 -14.31 10.90 1.58
C MET A 67 -14.67 11.37 0.18
N LYS A 68 -13.74 11.19 -0.75
CA LYS A 68 -13.96 11.53 -2.17
C LYS A 68 -14.65 10.38 -2.88
N GLU A 69 -15.55 10.74 -3.80
CA GLU A 69 -16.10 9.78 -4.75
C GLU A 69 -15.48 10.03 -6.13
N VAL A 70 -15.02 8.97 -6.78
CA VAL A 70 -14.40 9.01 -8.10
C VAL A 70 -15.06 7.96 -8.97
N VAL A 71 -15.59 8.38 -10.09
CA VAL A 71 -16.15 7.48 -11.12
C VAL A 71 -15.24 7.51 -12.34
N GLN A 72 -14.85 6.33 -12.78
CA GLN A 72 -14.08 6.12 -14.01
C GLN A 72 -14.85 5.15 -14.92
N GLU A 73 -14.78 5.40 -16.20
CA GLU A 73 -15.37 4.54 -17.21
C GLU A 73 -14.29 3.80 -17.98
N TYR A 74 -14.59 2.58 -18.40
CA TYR A 74 -13.71 1.80 -19.27
C TYR A 74 -14.53 1.17 -20.40
N SER A 75 -13.95 1.10 -21.58
CA SER A 75 -14.65 0.58 -22.76
C SER A 75 -14.71 -0.95 -22.72
N ILE A 76 -15.88 -1.48 -23.03
CA ILE A 76 -16.13 -2.90 -23.26
C ILE A 76 -16.55 -3.11 -24.73
N ALA A 77 -16.53 -4.36 -25.21
CA ALA A 77 -17.04 -4.69 -26.53
C ALA A 77 -18.57 -4.53 -26.57
N SER A 78 -19.11 -4.15 -27.73
CA SER A 78 -20.55 -3.88 -27.89
C SER A 78 -21.47 -5.08 -27.61
N GLU A 79 -20.90 -6.29 -27.61
CA GLU A 79 -21.60 -7.54 -27.28
C GLU A 79 -21.48 -7.94 -25.82
N GLU A 80 -20.63 -7.24 -25.02
CA GLU A 80 -20.45 -7.52 -23.60
C GLU A 80 -21.53 -6.83 -22.78
N SER A 81 -21.96 -7.47 -21.69
CA SER A 81 -22.92 -6.92 -20.75
C SER A 81 -22.24 -5.93 -19.81
N GLU A 82 -22.88 -4.83 -19.50
CA GLU A 82 -22.47 -3.93 -18.42
C GLU A 82 -22.75 -4.55 -17.03
N GLU A 83 -23.70 -5.49 -16.95
CA GLU A 83 -24.09 -6.17 -15.71
C GLU A 83 -22.93 -6.98 -15.15
N ASP A 84 -22.68 -6.87 -13.85
CA ASP A 84 -21.61 -7.56 -13.13
C ASP A 84 -20.18 -7.23 -13.63
N ASN A 85 -19.99 -6.05 -14.20
CA ASN A 85 -18.69 -5.59 -14.72
C ASN A 85 -18.19 -4.30 -14.06
N THR A 86 -18.79 -3.90 -12.95
CA THR A 86 -18.32 -2.77 -12.14
C THR A 86 -17.33 -3.23 -11.07
N TYR A 87 -16.33 -2.41 -10.84
CA TYR A 87 -15.40 -2.53 -9.69
C TYR A 87 -15.71 -1.43 -8.69
N LEU A 88 -15.86 -1.80 -7.42
CA LEU A 88 -16.04 -0.88 -6.31
C LEU A 88 -14.83 -0.97 -5.40
N SER A 89 -14.27 0.16 -5.00
CA SER A 89 -13.13 0.19 -4.10
C SER A 89 -13.34 1.22 -2.98
N TYR A 90 -13.17 0.78 -1.74
CA TYR A 90 -13.18 1.61 -0.53
C TYR A 90 -11.76 1.77 -0.05
N ASN A 91 -11.23 3.00 -0.07
CA ASN A 91 -9.82 3.28 0.16
C ASN A 91 -9.65 4.24 1.33
N LYS A 92 -8.69 3.95 2.21
CA LYS A 92 -8.30 4.80 3.35
C LYS A 92 -6.80 4.99 3.38
N VAL A 93 -6.36 6.22 3.58
CA VAL A 93 -4.96 6.56 3.79
C VAL A 93 -4.57 6.29 5.25
N ILE A 94 -3.49 5.55 5.45
CA ILE A 94 -3.06 5.04 6.76
C ILE A 94 -1.75 5.71 7.18
N GLY A 95 -1.83 6.89 7.75
CA GLY A 95 -0.65 7.58 8.28
C GLY A 95 0.46 7.76 7.24
N THR A 96 1.68 7.41 7.61
CA THR A 96 2.84 7.39 6.71
C THR A 96 3.62 6.09 6.85
N THR A 97 4.33 5.70 5.79
CA THR A 97 5.23 4.53 5.78
C THR A 97 6.37 4.65 6.80
N LEU A 98 6.64 5.83 7.34
CA LEU A 98 7.66 6.05 8.38
C LEU A 98 7.22 5.61 9.79
N ASP A 99 5.96 5.21 9.97
CA ASP A 99 5.46 4.60 11.20
C ASP A 99 5.56 3.06 11.10
N GLU A 100 6.61 2.49 11.67
CA GLU A 100 6.91 1.06 11.64
C GLU A 100 5.78 0.19 12.21
N LYS A 101 5.05 0.70 13.20
CA LYS A 101 3.95 -0.04 13.83
C LYS A 101 2.73 -0.08 12.92
N LEU A 102 2.35 1.05 12.33
CA LEU A 102 1.25 1.11 11.37
C LEU A 102 1.57 0.30 10.12
N TYR A 103 2.81 0.39 9.62
CA TYR A 103 3.28 -0.35 8.45
C TYR A 103 2.99 -1.84 8.55
N LEU A 104 3.34 -2.48 9.67
CA LEU A 104 3.09 -3.91 9.88
C LEU A 104 1.67 -4.21 10.41
N ALA A 105 1.11 -3.35 11.25
CA ALA A 105 -0.21 -3.60 11.82
C ALA A 105 -1.30 -3.67 10.74
N PHE A 106 -1.20 -2.85 9.69
CA PHE A 106 -2.17 -2.87 8.60
C PHE A 106 -1.96 -4.02 7.61
N GLU A 107 -0.75 -4.57 7.45
CA GLU A 107 -0.55 -5.87 6.78
C GLU A 107 -1.27 -7.00 7.52
N ILE A 108 -1.17 -7.00 8.85
CA ILE A 108 -1.85 -7.99 9.69
C ILE A 108 -3.36 -7.80 9.66
N LEU A 109 -3.84 -6.54 9.67
CA LEU A 109 -5.28 -6.24 9.54
C LEU A 109 -5.82 -6.63 8.16
N ASP A 110 -5.09 -6.38 7.07
CA ASP A 110 -5.50 -6.84 5.74
C ASP A 110 -5.66 -8.36 5.73
N TYR A 111 -4.68 -9.08 6.28
CA TYR A 111 -4.79 -10.53 6.40
C TYR A 111 -6.03 -10.94 7.23
N ALA A 112 -6.21 -10.38 8.41
CA ALA A 112 -7.26 -10.78 9.33
C ALA A 112 -8.69 -10.42 8.85
N LEU A 113 -8.83 -9.29 8.14
CA LEU A 113 -10.11 -8.75 7.69
C LEU A 113 -10.55 -9.29 6.32
N LEU A 114 -9.60 -9.61 5.43
CA LEU A 114 -9.88 -9.87 4.01
C LEU A 114 -9.28 -11.17 3.48
N SER A 115 -8.12 -11.64 4.00
CA SER A 115 -7.36 -12.74 3.41
C SER A 115 -7.45 -14.06 4.19
N ALA A 116 -7.64 -14.01 5.50
CA ALA A 116 -7.75 -15.20 6.35
C ALA A 116 -8.98 -16.04 6.00
N PRO A 117 -8.95 -17.38 6.23
CA PRO A 117 -10.15 -18.19 6.10
C PRO A 117 -11.30 -17.66 6.96
N GLY A 118 -12.45 -17.35 6.32
CA GLY A 118 -13.60 -16.77 7.00
C GLY A 118 -13.43 -15.30 7.40
N ALA A 119 -12.53 -14.58 6.73
CA ALA A 119 -12.29 -13.15 6.96
C ALA A 119 -13.59 -12.34 6.94
N PRO A 120 -13.84 -11.49 7.95
CA PRO A 120 -15.16 -10.92 8.20
C PRO A 120 -15.66 -9.98 7.10
N LEU A 121 -14.80 -9.10 6.57
CA LEU A 121 -15.21 -8.19 5.49
C LEU A 121 -15.50 -8.95 4.20
N LYS A 122 -14.63 -9.88 3.83
CA LYS A 122 -14.85 -10.71 2.64
C LYS A 122 -16.15 -11.51 2.75
N LYS A 123 -16.38 -12.13 3.91
CA LYS A 123 -17.59 -12.92 4.14
C LYS A 123 -18.84 -12.03 4.10
N ALA A 124 -18.85 -10.91 4.81
CA ALA A 124 -20.01 -10.02 4.89
C ALA A 124 -20.42 -9.47 3.51
N LEU A 125 -19.47 -9.06 2.69
CA LEU A 125 -19.73 -8.55 1.33
C LEU A 125 -20.25 -9.65 0.40
N LEU A 126 -19.68 -10.86 0.45
CA LEU A 126 -20.17 -11.98 -0.34
C LEU A 126 -21.58 -12.42 0.11
N ASP A 127 -21.84 -12.48 1.43
CA ASP A 127 -23.15 -12.82 1.97
C ASP A 127 -24.22 -11.77 1.59
N ALA A 128 -23.83 -10.50 1.48
CA ALA A 128 -24.70 -9.43 0.99
C ALA A 128 -24.89 -9.41 -0.54
N GLY A 129 -24.16 -10.27 -1.27
CA GLY A 129 -24.22 -10.33 -2.72
C GLY A 129 -23.60 -9.12 -3.43
N VAL A 130 -22.69 -8.41 -2.78
CA VAL A 130 -22.00 -7.25 -3.35
C VAL A 130 -20.78 -7.72 -4.14
N GLY A 131 -20.94 -7.80 -5.46
CA GLY A 131 -19.92 -8.36 -6.35
C GLY A 131 -19.76 -9.88 -6.23
N LYS A 132 -18.82 -10.41 -7.00
CA LYS A 132 -18.56 -11.86 -7.07
C LYS A 132 -17.19 -12.26 -6.51
N ASP A 133 -16.26 -11.31 -6.41
CA ASP A 133 -14.94 -11.50 -5.81
C ASP A 133 -14.56 -10.30 -4.95
N ILE A 134 -14.15 -10.59 -3.72
CA ILE A 134 -13.73 -9.58 -2.74
C ILE A 134 -12.26 -9.81 -2.41
N SER A 135 -11.49 -8.74 -2.50
CA SER A 135 -10.07 -8.74 -2.15
C SER A 135 -9.69 -7.54 -1.30
N GLY A 136 -8.60 -7.65 -0.55
CA GLY A 136 -7.92 -6.54 0.11
C GLY A 136 -6.66 -6.14 -0.63
N SER A 137 -6.19 -4.95 -0.33
CA SER A 137 -4.87 -4.48 -0.70
C SER A 137 -4.40 -3.46 0.34
N TYR A 138 -3.21 -3.68 0.87
CA TYR A 138 -2.50 -2.67 1.64
C TYR A 138 -1.22 -2.29 0.91
N ASP A 139 -1.25 -1.14 0.24
CA ASP A 139 -0.10 -0.58 -0.47
C ASP A 139 0.70 0.30 0.49
N ASN A 140 1.76 -0.26 1.06
CA ASN A 140 2.65 0.38 2.02
C ASN A 140 3.99 0.83 1.43
N GLY A 141 4.24 0.58 0.15
CA GLY A 141 5.43 1.03 -0.58
C GLY A 141 5.40 2.50 -1.01
N VAL A 142 4.40 3.27 -0.59
CA VAL A 142 4.23 4.69 -0.88
C VAL A 142 4.27 5.52 0.39
N TYR A 143 4.57 6.83 0.28
CA TYR A 143 4.72 7.70 1.46
C TYR A 143 3.50 7.68 2.40
N GLN A 144 2.29 7.70 1.83
CA GLN A 144 1.04 7.57 2.57
C GLN A 144 0.38 6.25 2.17
N PRO A 145 0.59 5.17 2.95
CA PRO A 145 0.01 3.86 2.67
C PRO A 145 -1.50 3.89 2.51
N ILE A 146 -2.01 3.02 1.65
CA ILE A 146 -3.44 2.96 1.34
C ILE A 146 -3.96 1.56 1.64
N PHE A 147 -4.97 1.49 2.52
CA PHE A 147 -5.75 0.29 2.77
C PHE A 147 -6.99 0.30 1.89
N SER A 148 -7.22 -0.77 1.13
CA SER A 148 -8.31 -0.88 0.16
C SER A 148 -9.11 -2.15 0.36
N VAL A 149 -10.44 -2.02 0.28
CA VAL A 149 -11.38 -3.14 0.11
C VAL A 149 -11.93 -3.04 -1.30
N ILE A 150 -11.80 -4.12 -2.07
CA ILE A 150 -12.13 -4.13 -3.49
C ILE A 150 -13.18 -5.19 -3.76
N SER A 151 -14.29 -4.80 -4.37
CA SER A 151 -15.29 -5.70 -4.91
C SER A 151 -15.23 -5.69 -6.43
N LYS A 152 -15.12 -6.87 -7.02
CA LYS A 152 -15.10 -7.08 -8.48
C LYS A 152 -16.40 -7.76 -8.92
N ASN A 153 -16.74 -7.52 -10.17
CA ASN A 153 -17.96 -8.06 -10.76
C ASN A 153 -19.21 -7.66 -9.95
N ALA A 154 -19.25 -6.38 -9.58
CA ALA A 154 -20.38 -5.73 -8.92
C ALA A 154 -21.22 -4.91 -9.94
N ASN A 155 -22.21 -4.22 -9.43
CA ASN A 155 -23.00 -3.25 -10.18
C ASN A 155 -22.91 -1.87 -9.51
N VAL A 156 -23.08 -0.79 -10.27
CA VAL A 156 -22.99 0.60 -9.78
C VAL A 156 -23.97 0.84 -8.61
N GLU A 157 -25.17 0.29 -8.71
CA GLU A 157 -26.25 0.43 -7.73
C GLU A 157 -25.89 -0.19 -6.36
N GLN A 158 -24.92 -1.09 -6.34
CA GLN A 158 -24.46 -1.75 -5.11
C GLN A 158 -23.50 -0.88 -4.27
N LYS A 159 -23.12 0.32 -4.74
CA LYS A 159 -22.16 1.20 -4.05
C LYS A 159 -22.58 1.49 -2.60
N GLU A 160 -23.82 1.92 -2.39
CA GLU A 160 -24.30 2.27 -1.05
C GLU A 160 -24.28 1.04 -0.10
N GLU A 161 -24.69 -0.11 -0.62
CA GLU A 161 -24.66 -1.38 0.12
C GLU A 161 -23.22 -1.80 0.43
N PHE A 162 -22.30 -1.64 -0.53
CA PHE A 162 -20.88 -1.92 -0.37
C PHE A 162 -20.28 -1.14 0.80
N VAL A 163 -20.46 0.18 0.82
CA VAL A 163 -19.97 1.05 1.90
C VAL A 163 -20.59 0.69 3.22
N ARG A 164 -21.93 0.52 3.26
CA ARG A 164 -22.67 0.18 4.47
C ARG A 164 -22.21 -1.14 5.10
N VAL A 165 -22.05 -2.19 4.31
CA VAL A 165 -21.60 -3.51 4.78
C VAL A 165 -20.19 -3.43 5.36
N ILE A 166 -19.28 -2.68 4.72
CA ILE A 166 -17.92 -2.48 5.24
C ILE A 166 -17.97 -1.78 6.60
N GLU A 167 -18.64 -0.62 6.67
CA GLU A 167 -18.68 0.16 7.90
C GLU A 167 -19.39 -0.56 9.05
N ASP A 168 -20.51 -1.23 8.77
CA ASP A 168 -21.25 -1.98 9.79
C ASP A 168 -20.43 -3.17 10.32
N THR A 169 -19.69 -3.86 9.43
CA THR A 169 -18.79 -4.94 9.82
C THR A 169 -17.63 -4.42 10.67
N LEU A 170 -17.01 -3.31 10.28
CA LEU A 170 -15.94 -2.69 11.07
C LEU A 170 -16.44 -2.20 12.44
N LYS A 171 -17.62 -1.57 12.51
CA LYS A 171 -18.26 -1.16 13.78
C LYS A 171 -18.55 -2.35 14.70
N ASP A 172 -19.00 -3.46 14.12
CA ASP A 172 -19.23 -4.70 14.89
C ASP A 172 -17.91 -5.26 15.45
N ILE A 173 -16.85 -5.27 14.65
CA ILE A 173 -15.52 -5.70 15.09
C ILE A 173 -14.99 -4.82 16.23
N VAL A 174 -15.10 -3.51 16.11
CA VAL A 174 -14.67 -2.57 17.17
C VAL A 174 -15.44 -2.80 18.46
N LYS A 175 -16.75 -3.09 18.37
CA LYS A 175 -17.61 -3.32 19.54
C LYS A 175 -17.39 -4.68 20.19
N ASN A 176 -17.25 -5.74 19.41
CA ASN A 176 -17.26 -7.14 19.87
C ASN A 176 -15.87 -7.80 19.88
N GLY A 177 -14.87 -7.12 19.34
CA GLY A 177 -13.49 -7.61 19.20
C GLY A 177 -13.21 -8.30 17.88
N ILE A 178 -11.98 -8.15 17.39
CA ILE A 178 -11.47 -8.85 16.22
C ILE A 178 -11.11 -10.30 16.56
N ASN A 179 -11.14 -11.17 15.57
CA ASN A 179 -10.73 -12.57 15.73
C ASN A 179 -9.23 -12.67 16.05
N LYS A 180 -8.92 -12.89 17.33
CA LYS A 180 -7.54 -12.99 17.86
C LYS A 180 -6.72 -14.13 17.26
N LYS A 181 -7.38 -15.23 16.84
CA LYS A 181 -6.68 -16.33 16.14
C LYS A 181 -6.24 -15.88 14.75
N ALA A 182 -7.07 -15.11 14.05
CA ALA A 182 -6.71 -14.55 12.75
C ALA A 182 -5.57 -13.53 12.87
N LEU A 183 -5.59 -12.66 13.89
CA LEU A 183 -4.47 -11.75 14.18
C LEU A 183 -3.17 -12.50 14.43
N ARG A 184 -3.17 -13.51 15.32
CA ARG A 184 -1.97 -14.31 15.59
C ARG A 184 -1.47 -15.05 14.35
N ALA A 185 -2.38 -15.57 13.54
CA ALA A 185 -2.03 -16.23 12.28
C ALA A 185 -1.39 -15.24 11.30
N GLY A 186 -1.94 -14.02 11.18
CA GLY A 186 -1.36 -12.95 10.36
C GLY A 186 0.03 -12.55 10.84
N ILE A 187 0.21 -12.30 12.14
CA ILE A 187 1.51 -11.96 12.73
C ILE A 187 2.53 -13.06 12.43
N ASN A 188 2.18 -14.32 12.70
CA ASN A 188 3.07 -15.45 12.48
C ASN A 188 3.43 -15.62 10.99
N TYR A 189 2.45 -15.43 10.09
CA TYR A 189 2.66 -15.52 8.65
C TYR A 189 3.65 -14.46 8.15
N HIS A 190 3.44 -13.19 8.52
CA HIS A 190 4.31 -12.09 8.09
C HIS A 190 5.70 -12.19 8.74
N GLU A 191 5.78 -12.52 10.04
CA GLU A 191 7.06 -12.71 10.73
C GLU A 191 7.85 -13.87 10.13
N PHE A 192 7.20 -15.00 9.82
CA PHE A 192 7.86 -16.14 9.19
C PHE A 192 8.46 -15.75 7.83
N ARG A 193 7.66 -15.11 6.99
CA ARG A 193 8.13 -14.63 5.69
C ARG A 193 9.30 -13.65 5.83
N PHE A 194 9.22 -12.74 6.80
CA PHE A 194 10.31 -11.80 7.08
C PHE A 194 11.59 -12.53 7.50
N ARG A 195 11.52 -13.47 8.44
CA ARG A 195 12.68 -14.24 8.94
C ARG A 195 13.32 -15.12 7.87
N GLU A 196 12.51 -15.76 7.05
CA GLU A 196 12.98 -16.65 5.98
C GLU A 196 13.42 -15.88 4.73
N ALA A 197 13.18 -14.57 4.67
CA ALA A 197 13.33 -13.77 3.45
C ALA A 197 12.63 -14.44 2.25
N ASP A 198 11.38 -14.86 2.50
CA ASP A 198 10.56 -15.55 1.50
C ASP A 198 9.89 -14.53 0.57
N PHE A 199 10.56 -14.26 -0.53
CA PHE A 199 10.08 -13.40 -1.60
C PHE A 199 9.64 -14.20 -2.84
N GLY A 200 9.35 -15.48 -2.67
CA GLY A 200 8.99 -16.38 -3.77
C GLY A 200 10.11 -16.46 -4.81
N ASN A 201 9.80 -16.14 -6.06
CA ASN A 201 10.73 -16.22 -7.19
C ASN A 201 11.60 -14.96 -7.39
N TYR A 202 11.42 -13.93 -6.57
CA TYR A 202 12.18 -12.68 -6.72
C TYR A 202 13.56 -12.78 -6.05
N PRO A 203 14.63 -12.19 -6.65
CA PRO A 203 15.95 -12.12 -6.02
C PRO A 203 15.88 -11.37 -4.67
N ARG A 204 16.44 -11.96 -3.61
CA ARG A 204 16.42 -11.38 -2.26
C ARG A 204 16.99 -9.97 -2.22
N GLY A 205 18.12 -9.75 -2.91
CA GLY A 205 18.74 -8.42 -2.94
C GLY A 205 17.84 -7.36 -3.56
N LEU A 206 17.11 -7.69 -4.63
CA LEU A 206 16.13 -6.78 -5.23
C LEU A 206 15.05 -6.41 -4.22
N MET A 207 14.46 -7.42 -3.55
CA MET A 207 13.37 -7.18 -2.61
C MET A 207 13.81 -6.38 -1.38
N TYR A 208 15.02 -6.65 -0.85
CA TYR A 208 15.59 -5.81 0.20
C TYR A 208 15.82 -4.37 -0.26
N GLY A 209 16.31 -4.17 -1.50
CA GLY A 209 16.47 -2.83 -2.06
C GLY A 209 15.16 -2.08 -2.16
N LEU A 210 14.09 -2.72 -2.67
CA LEU A 210 12.76 -2.12 -2.75
C LEU A 210 12.23 -1.76 -1.35
N GLN A 211 12.36 -2.67 -0.38
CA GLN A 211 11.91 -2.42 0.99
C GLN A 211 12.67 -1.28 1.69
N LEU A 212 13.95 -1.07 1.37
CA LEU A 212 14.70 0.09 1.87
C LEU A 212 14.09 1.40 1.35
N PHE A 213 13.67 1.42 0.10
CA PHE A 213 13.10 2.61 -0.52
C PHE A 213 11.72 2.99 0.05
N ASP A 214 10.98 2.07 0.66
CA ASP A 214 9.70 2.38 1.32
C ASP A 214 9.83 3.43 2.44
N SER A 215 11.01 3.62 2.99
CA SER A 215 11.29 4.67 3.98
C SER A 215 12.39 5.65 3.54
N TRP A 216 13.44 5.15 2.90
CA TRP A 216 14.62 5.96 2.54
C TRP A 216 14.30 7.13 1.60
N LEU A 217 13.34 6.95 0.68
CA LEU A 217 12.89 8.00 -0.24
C LEU A 217 12.26 9.19 0.47
N TYR A 218 11.76 9.00 1.70
CA TYR A 218 11.00 10.01 2.44
C TYR A 218 11.73 10.54 3.68
N ASP A 219 12.71 9.79 4.20
CA ASP A 219 13.56 10.19 5.31
C ASP A 219 14.93 9.53 5.17
N GLU A 220 15.94 10.32 4.76
CA GLU A 220 17.30 9.84 4.55
C GLU A 220 17.96 9.26 5.81
N THR A 221 17.45 9.58 6.98
CA THR A 221 17.95 9.05 8.26
C THR A 221 17.38 7.69 8.63
N LYS A 222 16.38 7.19 7.86
CA LYS A 222 15.61 5.97 8.18
C LYS A 222 15.63 4.89 7.08
N PRO A 223 16.77 4.58 6.44
CA PRO A 223 16.78 3.60 5.35
C PRO A 223 16.46 2.17 5.79
N PHE A 224 16.65 1.81 7.07
CA PHE A 224 16.59 0.42 7.54
C PHE A 224 15.41 0.10 8.47
N ILE A 225 14.47 1.02 8.68
CA ILE A 225 13.42 0.82 9.69
C ILE A 225 12.57 -0.42 9.39
N HIS A 226 12.22 -0.68 8.15
CA HIS A 226 11.42 -1.85 7.77
C HIS A 226 12.22 -3.15 7.78
N MET A 227 13.56 -3.09 7.70
CA MET A 227 14.42 -4.26 7.84
C MET A 227 14.69 -4.64 9.31
N GLN A 228 14.34 -3.77 10.24
CA GLN A 228 14.47 -4.01 11.69
C GLN A 228 13.12 -4.36 12.32
N ALA A 229 12.29 -5.14 11.63
CA ALA A 229 10.89 -5.37 11.96
C ALA A 229 10.65 -6.30 13.17
N ILE A 230 11.65 -7.04 13.64
CA ILE A 230 11.47 -8.01 14.74
C ILE A 230 10.89 -7.39 16.01
N PRO A 231 11.41 -6.25 16.53
CA PRO A 231 10.81 -5.60 17.70
C PRO A 231 9.35 -5.20 17.49
N THR A 232 8.99 -4.82 16.25
CA THR A 232 7.63 -4.46 15.91
C THR A 232 6.70 -5.68 15.90
N PHE A 233 7.16 -6.84 15.41
CA PHE A 233 6.41 -8.09 15.54
C PHE A 233 6.18 -8.48 16.99
N GLU A 234 7.22 -8.39 17.86
CA GLU A 234 7.07 -8.66 19.29
C GLU A 234 6.05 -7.72 19.95
N PHE A 235 6.14 -6.41 19.66
CA PHE A 235 5.14 -5.44 20.11
C PHE A 235 3.72 -5.84 19.64
N LEU A 236 3.52 -6.16 18.36
CA LEU A 236 2.19 -6.51 17.85
C LEU A 236 1.63 -7.80 18.45
N LYS A 237 2.46 -8.78 18.79
CA LYS A 237 2.03 -9.99 19.53
C LYS A 237 1.45 -9.64 20.90
N GLU A 238 2.07 -8.71 21.62
CA GLU A 238 1.59 -8.25 22.92
C GLU A 238 0.26 -7.48 22.78
N GLN A 239 0.06 -6.79 21.64
CA GLN A 239 -1.14 -5.99 21.41
C GLN A 239 -2.40 -6.81 21.05
N VAL A 240 -2.29 -8.10 20.76
CA VAL A 240 -3.46 -8.92 20.36
C VAL A 240 -4.59 -8.93 21.39
N GLU A 241 -4.27 -8.80 22.68
CA GLU A 241 -5.24 -8.88 23.78
C GLU A 241 -5.65 -7.50 24.34
N THR A 242 -5.07 -6.40 23.84
CA THR A 242 -5.21 -5.07 24.46
C THR A 242 -6.32 -4.21 23.85
N GLY A 243 -6.89 -4.60 22.71
CA GLY A 243 -7.81 -3.75 21.92
C GLY A 243 -7.10 -2.81 20.94
N TYR A 244 -5.79 -2.90 20.81
CA TYR A 244 -4.99 -2.04 19.92
C TYR A 244 -5.44 -2.11 18.46
N PHE A 245 -5.72 -3.29 17.95
CA PHE A 245 -6.16 -3.46 16.56
C PHE A 245 -7.56 -2.88 16.32
N GLU A 246 -8.45 -3.00 17.30
CA GLU A 246 -9.77 -2.36 17.29
C GLU A 246 -9.65 -0.83 17.29
N GLU A 247 -8.73 -0.26 18.09
CA GLU A 247 -8.44 1.17 18.09
C GLU A 247 -7.90 1.66 16.74
N LEU A 248 -7.05 0.87 16.08
CA LEU A 248 -6.57 1.18 14.72
C LEU A 248 -7.72 1.18 13.71
N ILE A 249 -8.62 0.19 13.77
CA ILE A 249 -9.81 0.14 12.91
C ILE A 249 -10.68 1.37 13.14
N GLN A 250 -10.98 1.70 14.40
CA GLN A 250 -11.77 2.89 14.73
C GLN A 250 -11.13 4.16 14.16
N LYS A 251 -9.85 4.38 14.47
CA LYS A 251 -9.14 5.61 14.12
C LYS A 251 -8.92 5.78 12.61
N TYR A 252 -8.48 4.72 11.93
CA TYR A 252 -7.98 4.84 10.56
C TYR A 252 -8.97 4.37 9.49
N LEU A 253 -9.93 3.50 9.83
CA LEU A 253 -10.93 3.02 8.87
C LEU A 253 -12.30 3.66 9.07
N LEU A 254 -12.74 3.90 10.32
CA LEU A 254 -14.06 4.48 10.61
C LEU A 254 -14.03 6.01 10.72
N ASP A 255 -13.19 6.56 11.61
CA ASP A 255 -13.17 8.00 11.90
C ASP A 255 -12.38 8.82 10.87
N ASN A 256 -11.60 8.16 10.03
CA ASN A 256 -10.74 8.79 9.04
C ASN A 256 -11.52 9.18 7.78
N THR A 257 -11.54 10.47 7.45
CA THR A 257 -12.15 11.00 6.23
C THR A 257 -11.18 11.03 5.03
N HIS A 258 -9.87 10.81 5.29
CA HIS A 258 -8.85 10.79 4.23
C HIS A 258 -8.91 9.48 3.46
N GLY A 259 -9.79 9.42 2.48
CA GLY A 259 -10.03 8.26 1.67
C GLY A 259 -10.93 8.53 0.48
N SER A 260 -11.23 7.50 -0.27
CA SER A 260 -12.09 7.58 -1.44
C SER A 260 -12.92 6.32 -1.67
N ILE A 261 -14.08 6.51 -2.29
CA ILE A 261 -14.83 5.46 -2.97
C ILE A 261 -14.52 5.61 -4.44
N VAL A 262 -13.98 4.57 -5.06
CA VAL A 262 -13.71 4.55 -6.51
C VAL A 262 -14.64 3.54 -7.17
N ILE A 263 -15.31 3.99 -8.21
CA ILE A 263 -16.24 3.20 -9.03
C ILE A 263 -15.64 3.14 -10.43
N ILE A 264 -15.31 1.96 -10.89
CA ILE A 264 -14.85 1.74 -12.27
C ILE A 264 -15.94 0.94 -12.96
N LYS A 265 -16.66 1.56 -13.88
CA LYS A 265 -17.81 0.98 -14.57
C LYS A 265 -17.56 0.85 -16.06
N PRO A 266 -18.20 -0.12 -16.73
CA PRO A 266 -18.16 -0.22 -18.19
C PRO A 266 -18.92 0.93 -18.86
N GLU A 267 -18.49 1.28 -20.08
CA GLU A 267 -19.13 2.21 -21.02
C GLU A 267 -19.09 1.62 -22.45
#